data_baafaf029e64d7ed4dc58655b03065cb
#
_entry.id   baafaf029e64d7ed4dc58655b03065cb
#
_cell.length_a   1.000
_cell.length_b   1.000
_cell.length_c   1.000
_cell.angle_alpha   90.00
_cell.angle_beta   90.00
_cell.angle_gamma   90.00
#
_symmetry.space_group_name_H-M   'P 1'
#
loop_
_entity.id
_entity.type
_entity.pdbx_description
1 polymer ?
#
loop_
_entity_poly.entity_id
_entity_poly.type
_entity_poly.pdbx_seq_one_letter_code
_entity_poly.pdbx_strand_id
1 'polypeptide(L)'
;MRIQHNISALNTHRNLSFNNTQASKNLEKLSSGYKINRAGDDAAGLAISEKMRAQIRGLNMASKNIQDSISLLQTAERALNETHAIIQWMRELAVQASTDTLTDKDRELIDLEFQELKKEITRIST
;
A
#
# COMPACT_ATOMS: atom_id res chain seq x y z
N MET A 1 -19.67 -19.65 -70.17
CA MET A 1 -18.45 -19.63 -69.33
C MET A 1 -18.08 -18.16 -69.09
N ARG A 2 -18.15 -17.66 -67.87
CA ARG A 2 -17.64 -16.33 -67.52
C ARG A 2 -16.19 -16.45 -67.12
N ILE A 3 -15.25 -16.20 -68.02
CA ILE A 3 -13.83 -16.45 -67.83
C ILE A 3 -13.15 -15.26 -67.12
N GLN A 4 -13.70 -14.04 -67.22
CA GLN A 4 -13.05 -12.84 -66.74
C GLN A 4 -13.45 -12.39 -65.31
N HIS A 5 -14.63 -12.80 -64.80
CA HIS A 5 -15.10 -12.39 -63.48
C HIS A 5 -15.88 -13.53 -62.80
N ASN A 6 -15.27 -14.18 -61.81
CA ASN A 6 -15.94 -15.15 -60.97
C ASN A 6 -16.57 -14.45 -59.75
N ILE A 7 -17.85 -14.01 -59.90
CA ILE A 7 -18.62 -13.31 -58.85
C ILE A 7 -18.77 -14.16 -57.59
N SER A 8 -18.91 -15.48 -57.75
CA SER A 8 -18.99 -16.42 -56.61
C SER A 8 -17.71 -16.42 -55.78
N ALA A 9 -16.53 -16.50 -56.44
CA ALA A 9 -15.23 -16.44 -55.78
C ALA A 9 -15.01 -15.08 -55.06
N LEU A 10 -15.41 -13.96 -55.67
CA LEU A 10 -15.33 -12.64 -55.08
C LEU A 10 -16.22 -12.51 -53.84
N ASN A 11 -17.43 -13.05 -53.88
CA ASN A 11 -18.31 -13.05 -52.71
C ASN A 11 -17.80 -13.93 -51.59
N THR A 12 -17.25 -15.11 -51.92
CA THR A 12 -16.61 -15.99 -50.92
C THR A 12 -15.39 -15.32 -50.31
N HIS A 13 -14.55 -14.68 -51.09
CA HIS A 13 -13.39 -13.94 -50.60
C HIS A 13 -13.80 -12.75 -49.66
N ARG A 14 -14.86 -12.01 -50.01
CA ARG A 14 -15.40 -10.95 -49.17
C ARG A 14 -15.88 -11.50 -47.82
N ASN A 15 -16.66 -12.59 -47.84
CA ASN A 15 -17.14 -13.24 -46.62
C ASN A 15 -15.98 -13.77 -45.77
N LEU A 16 -14.95 -14.38 -46.38
CA LEU A 16 -13.77 -14.85 -45.68
C LEU A 16 -13.00 -13.67 -45.04
N SER A 17 -12.81 -12.57 -45.75
CA SER A 17 -12.17 -11.37 -45.22
C SER A 17 -12.94 -10.78 -44.03
N PHE A 18 -14.27 -10.71 -44.13
CA PHE A 18 -15.13 -10.29 -43.03
C PHE A 18 -15.01 -11.21 -41.81
N ASN A 19 -15.10 -12.51 -42.01
CA ASN A 19 -14.97 -13.50 -40.94
C ASN A 19 -13.59 -13.45 -40.26
N ASN A 20 -12.52 -13.29 -41.01
CA ASN A 20 -11.17 -13.13 -40.48
C ASN A 20 -11.05 -11.86 -39.64
N THR A 21 -11.66 -10.77 -40.05
CA THR A 21 -11.66 -9.52 -39.28
C THR A 21 -12.43 -9.69 -37.97
N GLN A 22 -13.58 -10.36 -37.99
CA GLN A 22 -14.35 -10.64 -36.77
C GLN A 22 -13.62 -11.61 -35.84
N ALA A 23 -13.00 -12.65 -36.39
CA ALA A 23 -12.18 -13.57 -35.62
C ALA A 23 -11.03 -12.87 -34.93
N SER A 24 -10.32 -11.99 -35.63
CA SER A 24 -9.22 -11.19 -35.07
C SER A 24 -9.70 -10.29 -33.92
N LYS A 25 -10.84 -9.61 -34.06
CA LYS A 25 -11.44 -8.79 -32.98
C LYS A 25 -11.82 -9.63 -31.76
N ASN A 26 -12.40 -10.83 -31.99
CA ASN A 26 -12.79 -11.71 -30.91
C ASN A 26 -11.56 -12.28 -30.17
N LEU A 27 -10.50 -12.61 -30.92
CA LEU A 27 -9.22 -13.03 -30.33
C LEU A 27 -8.55 -11.91 -29.53
N GLU A 28 -8.62 -10.66 -30.01
CA GLU A 28 -8.13 -9.51 -29.27
C GLU A 28 -8.86 -9.36 -27.92
N LYS A 29 -10.19 -9.47 -27.91
CA LYS A 29 -11.00 -9.40 -26.68
C LYS A 29 -10.73 -10.57 -25.74
N LEU A 30 -10.57 -11.77 -26.29
CA LEU A 30 -10.26 -12.96 -25.50
C LEU A 30 -8.88 -12.88 -24.86
N SER A 31 -7.88 -12.45 -25.64
CA SER A 31 -6.50 -12.32 -25.17
C SER A 31 -6.33 -11.23 -24.12
N SER A 32 -7.01 -10.08 -24.28
CA SER A 32 -6.96 -8.99 -23.32
C SER A 32 -7.81 -9.23 -22.08
N GLY A 33 -8.84 -10.09 -22.19
CA GLY A 33 -9.85 -10.29 -21.16
C GLY A 33 -10.84 -9.11 -21.00
N TYR A 34 -10.76 -8.10 -21.88
CA TYR A 34 -11.62 -6.94 -21.83
C TYR A 34 -12.61 -6.90 -23.02
N LYS A 35 -13.84 -6.48 -22.74
CA LYS A 35 -14.86 -6.30 -23.76
C LYS A 35 -14.57 -5.10 -24.67
N ILE A 36 -13.99 -4.04 -24.11
CA ILE A 36 -13.66 -2.76 -24.78
C ILE A 36 -12.14 -2.60 -24.71
N ASN A 37 -11.47 -2.66 -25.86
CA ASN A 37 -10.02 -2.51 -25.97
C ASN A 37 -9.61 -1.21 -26.63
N ARG A 38 -10.44 -0.71 -27.55
CA ARG A 38 -10.15 0.48 -28.33
C ARG A 38 -11.28 1.49 -28.26
N ALA A 39 -10.95 2.76 -28.40
CA ALA A 39 -11.94 3.84 -28.46
C ALA A 39 -12.95 3.65 -29.62
N GLY A 40 -12.55 2.93 -30.68
CA GLY A 40 -13.43 2.59 -31.80
C GLY A 40 -14.51 1.55 -31.47
N ASP A 41 -14.37 0.79 -30.37
CA ASP A 41 -15.39 -0.17 -29.93
C ASP A 41 -16.52 0.55 -29.16
N ASP A 42 -16.13 1.40 -28.20
CA ASP A 42 -17.02 2.24 -27.39
C ASP A 42 -16.17 3.30 -26.65
N ALA A 43 -16.17 4.51 -27.15
CA ALA A 43 -15.39 5.61 -26.57
C ALA A 43 -15.88 6.02 -25.18
N ALA A 44 -17.21 6.04 -24.96
CA ALA A 44 -17.80 6.42 -23.68
C ALA A 44 -17.53 5.36 -22.61
N GLY A 45 -17.73 4.08 -22.95
CA GLY A 45 -17.46 2.96 -22.07
C GLY A 45 -15.98 2.84 -21.72
N LEU A 46 -15.08 3.12 -22.65
CA LEU A 46 -13.65 3.14 -22.39
C LEU A 46 -13.26 4.25 -21.40
N ALA A 47 -13.77 5.47 -21.59
CA ALA A 47 -13.52 6.59 -20.68
C ALA A 47 -13.98 6.30 -19.24
N ILE A 48 -15.18 5.71 -19.10
CA ILE A 48 -15.72 5.30 -17.78
C ILE A 48 -14.84 4.20 -17.17
N SER A 49 -14.48 3.19 -17.95
CA SER A 49 -13.63 2.08 -17.52
C SER A 49 -12.26 2.56 -17.02
N GLU A 50 -11.59 3.45 -17.76
CA GLU A 50 -10.31 4.02 -17.36
C GLU A 50 -10.42 4.91 -16.12
N LYS A 51 -11.50 5.68 -15.98
CA LYS A 51 -11.78 6.44 -14.76
C LYS A 51 -11.96 5.53 -13.55
N MET A 52 -12.72 4.45 -13.70
CA MET A 52 -12.88 3.46 -12.62
C MET A 52 -11.56 2.77 -12.26
N ARG A 53 -10.75 2.39 -13.25
CA ARG A 53 -9.41 1.82 -13.01
C ARG A 53 -8.49 2.80 -12.27
N ALA A 54 -8.51 4.07 -12.65
CA ALA A 54 -7.73 5.09 -11.96
C ALA A 54 -8.19 5.23 -10.50
N GLN A 55 -9.50 5.19 -10.26
CA GLN A 55 -10.08 5.25 -8.91
C GLN A 55 -9.70 4.01 -8.09
N ILE A 56 -9.79 2.81 -8.65
CA ILE A 56 -9.36 1.57 -7.98
C ILE A 56 -7.88 1.62 -7.61
N ARG A 57 -7.00 2.06 -8.54
CA ARG A 57 -5.59 2.23 -8.24
C ARG A 57 -5.35 3.26 -7.13
N GLY A 58 -6.09 4.38 -7.15
CA GLY A 58 -6.04 5.40 -6.11
C GLY A 58 -6.45 4.84 -4.73
N LEU A 59 -7.55 4.09 -4.68
CA LEU A 59 -8.02 3.46 -3.43
C LEU A 59 -7.05 2.40 -2.90
N ASN A 60 -6.46 1.61 -3.80
CA ASN A 60 -5.43 0.63 -3.40
C ASN A 60 -4.19 1.31 -2.82
N MET A 61 -3.75 2.43 -3.42
CA MET A 61 -2.65 3.23 -2.86
C MET A 61 -3.02 3.88 -1.53
N ALA A 62 -4.25 4.40 -1.40
CA ALA A 62 -4.74 4.93 -0.13
C ALA A 62 -4.77 3.86 0.96
N SER A 63 -5.24 2.65 0.65
CA SER A 63 -5.21 1.52 1.57
C SER A 63 -3.80 1.15 2.02
N LYS A 64 -2.84 1.15 1.09
CA LYS A 64 -1.43 0.92 1.42
C LYS A 64 -0.88 2.01 2.33
N ASN A 65 -1.13 3.28 2.01
CA ASN A 65 -0.68 4.41 2.83
C ASN A 65 -1.28 4.36 4.25
N ILE A 66 -2.52 3.90 4.39
CA ILE A 66 -3.14 3.68 5.71
C ILE A 66 -2.41 2.58 6.48
N GLN A 67 -2.05 1.47 5.85
CA GLN A 67 -1.28 0.40 6.49
C GLN A 67 0.11 0.88 6.94
N ASP A 68 0.78 1.67 6.11
CA ASP A 68 2.06 2.28 6.45
C ASP A 68 1.91 3.25 7.64
N SER A 69 0.83 4.04 7.67
CA SER A 69 0.50 4.94 8.78
C SER A 69 0.19 4.19 10.08
N ILE A 70 -0.52 3.06 10.00
CA ILE A 70 -0.77 2.18 11.15
C ILE A 70 0.56 1.63 11.69
N SER A 71 1.46 1.20 10.82
CA SER A 71 2.78 0.69 11.22
C SER A 71 3.62 1.77 11.91
N LEU A 72 3.56 3.01 11.42
CA LEU A 72 4.20 4.16 12.06
C LEU A 72 3.63 4.42 13.46
N LEU A 73 2.30 4.42 13.59
CA LEU A 73 1.64 4.60 14.89
C LEU A 73 1.98 3.51 15.88
N GLN A 74 2.01 2.25 15.43
CA GLN A 74 2.43 1.12 16.28
C GLN A 74 3.88 1.23 16.74
N THR A 75 4.76 1.77 15.91
CA THR A 75 6.16 2.01 16.29
C THR A 75 6.24 3.13 17.35
N ALA A 76 5.51 4.23 17.15
CA ALA A 76 5.43 5.32 18.12
C ALA A 76 4.82 4.86 19.46
N GLU A 77 3.77 4.03 19.41
CA GLU A 77 3.13 3.46 20.60
C GLU A 77 4.11 2.60 21.41
N ARG A 78 4.92 1.77 20.74
CA ARG A 78 5.96 0.97 21.42
C ARG A 78 7.00 1.86 22.09
N ALA A 79 7.47 2.91 21.43
CA ALA A 79 8.43 3.86 22.00
C ALA A 79 7.86 4.60 23.21
N LEU A 80 6.58 4.99 23.17
CA LEU A 80 5.90 5.61 24.29
C LEU A 80 5.68 4.64 25.45
N ASN A 81 5.38 3.38 25.20
CA ASN A 81 5.25 2.36 26.23
C ASN A 81 6.58 2.12 26.95
N GLU A 82 7.68 2.09 26.21
CA GLU A 82 9.02 1.98 26.79
C GLU A 82 9.37 3.20 27.64
N THR A 83 9.11 4.38 27.12
CA THR A 83 9.27 5.64 27.86
C THR A 83 8.46 5.65 29.16
N HIS A 84 7.22 5.15 29.10
CA HIS A 84 6.36 5.07 30.27
C HIS A 84 6.91 4.09 31.33
N ALA A 85 7.44 2.93 30.91
CA ALA A 85 8.08 1.98 31.79
C ALA A 85 9.32 2.58 32.49
N ILE A 86 10.16 3.30 31.74
CA ILE A 86 11.33 3.98 32.29
C ILE A 86 10.92 5.04 33.32
N ILE A 87 9.91 5.85 33.03
CA ILE A 87 9.42 6.87 33.98
C ILE A 87 8.87 6.23 35.27
N GLN A 88 8.19 5.09 35.16
CA GLN A 88 7.75 4.38 36.35
C GLN A 88 8.91 3.86 37.19
N TRP A 89 9.95 3.30 36.54
CA TRP A 89 11.16 2.89 37.23
C TRP A 89 11.86 4.07 37.91
N MET A 90 12.00 5.20 37.22
CA MET A 90 12.55 6.43 37.80
C MET A 90 11.74 6.89 39.03
N ARG A 91 10.42 6.75 38.99
CA ARG A 91 9.56 7.07 40.13
C ARG A 91 9.82 6.12 41.31
N GLU A 92 9.99 4.85 41.06
CA GLU A 92 10.32 3.86 42.11
C GLU A 92 11.67 4.17 42.75
N LEU A 93 12.70 4.47 41.96
CA LEU A 93 14.01 4.89 42.45
C LEU A 93 13.92 6.18 43.28
N ALA A 94 13.13 7.16 42.87
CA ALA A 94 12.94 8.40 43.63
C ALA A 94 12.25 8.16 44.98
N VAL A 95 11.25 7.27 45.03
CA VAL A 95 10.58 6.87 46.28
C VAL A 95 11.56 6.11 47.18
N GLN A 96 12.36 5.21 46.62
CA GLN A 96 13.39 4.49 47.36
C GLN A 96 14.44 5.44 47.96
N ALA A 97 14.93 6.42 47.19
CA ALA A 97 15.90 7.40 47.67
C ALA A 97 15.36 8.30 48.76
N SER A 98 14.04 8.49 48.86
CA SER A 98 13.39 9.30 49.88
C SER A 98 13.33 8.62 51.27
N THR A 99 13.73 7.35 51.38
CA THR A 99 13.69 6.58 52.62
C THR A 99 14.90 6.90 53.51
N ASP A 100 14.68 7.16 54.80
CA ASP A 100 15.74 7.50 55.77
C ASP A 100 16.66 6.31 56.12
N THR A 101 16.40 5.09 55.66
CA THR A 101 17.19 3.91 55.92
C THR A 101 18.43 3.76 55.03
N LEU A 102 18.52 4.61 53.98
CA LEU A 102 19.62 4.57 52.99
C LEU A 102 20.76 5.49 53.40
N THR A 103 21.99 5.01 53.20
CA THR A 103 23.19 5.84 53.38
C THR A 103 23.38 6.79 52.21
N ASP A 104 24.14 7.88 52.40
CA ASP A 104 24.42 8.84 51.33
C ASP A 104 25.09 8.18 50.13
N LYS A 105 25.87 7.14 50.34
CA LYS A 105 26.54 6.36 49.28
C LYS A 105 25.56 5.54 48.46
N ASP A 106 24.50 5.01 49.10
CA ASP A 106 23.42 4.30 48.40
C ASP A 106 22.61 5.25 47.55
N ARG A 107 22.35 6.46 48.03
CA ARG A 107 21.67 7.51 47.29
C ARG A 107 22.46 7.99 46.07
N GLU A 108 23.78 8.08 46.14
CA GLU A 108 24.66 8.38 45.00
C GLU A 108 24.54 7.30 43.91
N LEU A 109 24.48 6.01 44.29
CA LEU A 109 24.28 4.93 43.32
C LEU A 109 22.92 5.00 42.63
N ILE A 110 21.87 5.30 43.39
CA ILE A 110 20.51 5.50 42.83
C ILE A 110 20.47 6.70 41.87
N ASP A 111 21.17 7.80 42.20
CA ASP A 111 21.24 8.96 41.29
C ASP A 111 21.99 8.62 39.99
N LEU A 112 23.05 7.83 40.03
CA LEU A 112 23.73 7.37 38.82
C LEU A 112 22.76 6.57 37.92
N GLU A 113 22.02 5.63 38.48
CA GLU A 113 21.01 4.86 37.75
C GLU A 113 19.91 5.76 37.17
N PHE A 114 19.43 6.73 37.94
CA PHE A 114 18.46 7.72 37.50
C PHE A 114 18.97 8.56 36.31
N GLN A 115 20.25 8.93 36.31
CA GLN A 115 20.88 9.67 35.21
C GLN A 115 20.99 8.81 33.94
N GLU A 116 21.29 7.52 34.07
CA GLU A 116 21.32 6.60 32.91
C GLU A 116 19.92 6.42 32.31
N LEU A 117 18.89 6.26 33.12
CA LEU A 117 17.49 6.19 32.65
C LEU A 117 17.07 7.48 31.93
N LYS A 118 17.51 8.64 32.40
CA LYS A 118 17.27 9.93 31.75
C LYS A 118 17.93 9.99 30.36
N LYS A 119 19.16 9.46 30.22
CA LYS A 119 19.85 9.38 28.94
C LYS A 119 19.09 8.45 27.98
N GLU A 120 18.57 7.33 28.50
CA GLU A 120 17.81 6.37 27.69
C GLU A 120 16.51 6.98 27.16
N ILE A 121 15.77 7.76 27.93
CA ILE A 121 14.61 8.52 27.44
C ILE A 121 15.02 9.46 26.31
N THR A 122 16.15 10.15 26.45
CA THR A 122 16.65 11.06 25.41
C THR A 122 17.02 10.30 24.14
N ARG A 123 17.59 9.10 24.27
CA ARG A 123 17.91 8.21 23.13
C ARG A 123 16.67 7.73 22.38
N ILE A 124 15.58 7.42 23.10
CA ILE A 124 14.31 6.99 22.49
C ILE A 124 13.63 8.14 21.75
N SER A 125 13.86 9.37 22.19
CA SER A 125 13.23 10.57 21.61
C SER A 125 13.95 11.14 20.38
N THR A 126 15.16 10.64 20.05
CA THR A 126 16.01 11.10 18.94
C THR A 126 16.09 10.06 17.84
#